data_ab5c2902866e57a7282e68bf880cbb0b
#
_entry.id   ab5c2902866e57a7282e68bf880cbb0b
#
_cell.length_a   1.000
_cell.length_b   1.000
_cell.length_c   1.000
_cell.angle_alpha   90.00
_cell.angle_beta   90.00
_cell.angle_gamma   90.00
#
_symmetry.space_group_name_H-M   'P 1'
#
loop_
_entity.id
_entity.type
_entity.pdbx_description
1 polymer ?
#
loop_
_entity_poly.entity_id
_entity_poly.type
_entity_poly.pdbx_seq_one_letter_code
_entity_poly.pdbx_strand_id
1 'polypeptide(L)'
;MVERSGYPAVIASVDVLTPTLRKFVLVAQGGRFPAVSAGSHVVLGFGDEARRYKNAYSVVSATPDGRELSVIVRRAPQSRGGSVFLHDKAQDGTPITVLSSANLFPVVKKARRHLLLSAGVGITPFLAHARALETAGADYTLHHFCRPEEKPAFEALLASLPPPQIFIHDRPPEDVGMKQRMAEENIATHLYFCGPEGFMNWVEQTAAQIGFAAAKVHSEHFFVPEGGQPFTVVLAGSGQTIEVAGDETLLEALENAGVDAPCMCRGGACGACALEVLDGVPEHRDHVLTEQEKTEGRTILTCVSRARTDTLTLNL
;
A
#
# COMPACT_ATOMS: atom_id res chain seq x y z
N MET A 1 -17.15 -10.86 -20.74
CA MET A 1 -16.07 -10.13 -20.01
C MET A 1 -16.62 -8.80 -19.56
N VAL A 2 -16.94 -8.66 -18.28
CA VAL A 2 -17.22 -7.35 -17.70
C VAL A 2 -15.84 -6.80 -17.34
N GLU A 3 -15.21 -6.05 -18.25
CA GLU A 3 -14.13 -5.14 -17.86
C GLU A 3 -14.73 -4.25 -16.77
N ARG A 4 -14.26 -4.37 -15.54
CA ARG A 4 -14.49 -3.33 -14.54
C ARG A 4 -13.89 -2.06 -15.16
N SER A 5 -14.77 -1.26 -15.78
CA SER A 5 -14.39 -0.03 -16.44
C SER A 5 -13.80 0.91 -15.38
N GLY A 6 -12.47 0.94 -15.31
CA GLY A 6 -11.75 1.88 -14.46
C GLY A 6 -11.89 3.30 -15.01
N TYR A 7 -11.24 4.24 -14.36
CA TYR A 7 -11.18 5.64 -14.76
C TYR A 7 -9.95 5.86 -15.64
N PRO A 8 -10.13 6.02 -16.97
CA PRO A 8 -9.01 6.28 -17.88
C PRO A 8 -8.28 7.57 -17.48
N ALA A 9 -6.97 7.54 -17.53
CA ALA A 9 -6.10 8.65 -17.16
C ALA A 9 -4.82 8.63 -18.00
N VAL A 10 -4.09 9.73 -17.93
CA VAL A 10 -2.72 9.83 -18.44
C VAL A 10 -1.80 10.35 -17.33
N ILE A 11 -0.54 10.00 -17.41
CA ILE A 11 0.52 10.65 -16.64
C ILE A 11 0.71 12.05 -17.23
N ALA A 12 0.44 13.08 -16.45
CA ALA A 12 0.61 14.47 -16.85
C ALA A 12 2.03 14.99 -16.57
N SER A 13 2.67 14.48 -15.50
CA SER A 13 4.08 14.78 -15.22
C SER A 13 4.73 13.67 -14.40
N VAL A 14 6.05 13.57 -14.53
CA VAL A 14 6.91 12.68 -13.76
C VAL A 14 8.02 13.49 -13.11
N ASP A 15 8.00 13.59 -11.77
CA ASP A 15 9.03 14.28 -11.00
C ASP A 15 9.98 13.24 -10.39
N VAL A 16 11.28 13.35 -10.67
CA VAL A 16 12.33 12.50 -10.05
C VAL A 16 12.69 13.09 -8.70
N LEU A 17 12.31 12.42 -7.61
CA LEU A 17 12.59 12.85 -6.24
C LEU A 17 13.95 12.34 -5.76
N THR A 18 14.24 11.06 -6.01
CA THR A 18 15.53 10.40 -5.78
C THR A 18 15.79 9.40 -6.91
N PRO A 19 16.95 8.77 -7.01
CA PRO A 19 17.19 7.71 -7.99
C PRO A 19 16.17 6.55 -7.90
N THR A 20 15.56 6.37 -6.73
CA THR A 20 14.60 5.27 -6.47
C THR A 20 13.17 5.74 -6.24
N LEU A 21 12.88 7.03 -6.20
CA LEU A 21 11.55 7.58 -5.96
C LEU A 21 11.14 8.54 -7.08
N ARG A 22 9.97 8.31 -7.66
CA ARG A 22 9.34 9.22 -8.63
C ARG A 22 7.91 9.55 -8.21
N LYS A 23 7.54 10.81 -8.38
CA LYS A 23 6.16 11.26 -8.23
C LYS A 23 5.52 11.32 -9.61
N PHE A 24 4.33 10.79 -9.71
CA PHE A 24 3.49 10.78 -10.91
C PHE A 24 2.23 11.58 -10.64
N VAL A 25 1.95 12.53 -11.51
CA VAL A 25 0.68 13.27 -11.53
C VAL A 25 -0.20 12.65 -12.60
N LEU A 26 -1.40 12.21 -12.23
CA LEU A 26 -2.37 11.55 -13.09
C LEU A 26 -3.55 12.48 -13.34
N VAL A 27 -3.94 12.64 -14.61
CA VAL A 27 -5.09 13.44 -15.01
C VAL A 27 -6.14 12.54 -15.67
N ALA A 28 -7.39 12.68 -15.23
CA ALA A 28 -8.50 11.88 -15.75
C ALA A 28 -8.80 12.23 -17.21
N GLN A 29 -8.93 11.21 -18.04
CA GLN A 29 -9.34 11.30 -19.45
C GLN A 29 -10.86 11.22 -19.57
N GLY A 30 -11.53 12.33 -19.29
CA GLY A 30 -13.00 12.39 -19.21
C GLY A 30 -13.53 12.04 -17.82
N GLY A 31 -14.42 12.86 -17.28
CA GLY A 31 -15.01 12.65 -15.95
C GLY A 31 -14.08 13.01 -14.79
N ARG A 32 -14.20 12.25 -13.70
CA ARG A 32 -13.48 12.47 -12.44
C ARG A 32 -13.02 11.15 -11.87
N PHE A 33 -11.94 11.16 -11.11
CA PHE A 33 -11.56 10.02 -10.27
C PHE A 33 -12.57 9.81 -9.13
N PRO A 34 -12.63 8.59 -8.55
CA PRO A 34 -13.42 8.36 -7.36
C PRO A 34 -12.95 9.28 -6.23
N ALA A 35 -13.84 9.64 -5.34
CA ALA A 35 -13.51 10.45 -4.18
C ALA A 35 -12.46 9.75 -3.31
N VAL A 36 -11.40 10.47 -2.98
CA VAL A 36 -10.32 10.00 -2.10
C VAL A 36 -10.23 10.89 -0.87
N SER A 37 -9.73 10.33 0.20
CA SER A 37 -9.47 11.03 1.47
C SER A 37 -8.07 10.70 1.97
N ALA A 38 -7.58 11.41 2.97
CA ALA A 38 -6.28 11.13 3.56
C ALA A 38 -6.18 9.67 4.03
N GLY A 39 -5.14 8.95 3.59
CA GLY A 39 -4.97 7.52 3.78
C GLY A 39 -5.60 6.63 2.70
N SER A 40 -6.19 7.23 1.64
CA SER A 40 -6.64 6.45 0.49
C SER A 40 -5.48 5.98 -0.36
N HIS A 41 -5.66 4.78 -0.93
CA HIS A 41 -4.85 4.29 -2.04
C HIS A 41 -5.70 4.09 -3.29
N VAL A 42 -5.06 4.04 -4.43
CA VAL A 42 -5.65 3.69 -5.73
C VAL A 42 -4.94 2.47 -6.30
N VAL A 43 -5.69 1.61 -6.97
CA VAL A 43 -5.13 0.53 -7.79
C VAL A 43 -4.97 1.08 -9.20
N LEU A 44 -3.73 1.12 -9.68
CA LEU A 44 -3.40 1.56 -11.03
C LEU A 44 -3.22 0.35 -11.96
N GLY A 45 -3.88 0.39 -13.11
CA GLY A 45 -3.67 -0.52 -14.24
C GLY A 45 -2.81 0.17 -15.29
N PHE A 46 -1.69 -0.43 -15.67
CA PHE A 46 -0.73 0.10 -16.64
C PHE A 46 0.09 -1.03 -17.26
N GLY A 47 0.93 -0.70 -18.22
CA GLY A 47 1.79 -1.68 -18.91
C GLY A 47 1.83 -1.44 -20.41
N ASP A 48 2.37 -2.40 -21.14
CA ASP A 48 2.46 -2.44 -22.60
C ASP A 48 1.74 -3.70 -23.16
N GLU A 49 1.94 -3.98 -24.45
CA GLU A 49 1.36 -5.17 -25.10
C GLU A 49 1.93 -6.48 -24.53
N ALA A 50 3.16 -6.44 -24.01
CA ALA A 50 3.84 -7.63 -23.49
C ALA A 50 3.38 -7.99 -22.07
N ARG A 51 3.11 -6.99 -21.22
CA ARG A 51 2.70 -7.23 -19.83
C ARG A 51 1.86 -6.08 -19.28
N ARG A 52 0.79 -6.46 -18.56
CA ARG A 52 -0.06 -5.56 -17.79
C ARG A 52 0.22 -5.71 -16.29
N TYR A 53 0.14 -4.58 -15.57
CA TYR A 53 0.36 -4.51 -14.13
C TYR A 53 -0.84 -3.89 -13.45
N LYS A 54 -1.15 -4.36 -12.25
CA LYS A 54 -2.19 -3.81 -11.37
C LYS A 54 -1.60 -3.65 -9.97
N ASN A 55 -1.19 -2.45 -9.62
CA ASN A 55 -0.53 -2.16 -8.34
C ASN A 55 -1.28 -1.10 -7.56
N ALA A 56 -1.29 -1.24 -6.21
CA ALA A 56 -1.82 -0.25 -5.30
C ALA A 56 -0.75 0.79 -4.93
N TYR A 57 -1.16 2.06 -4.87
CA TYR A 57 -0.32 3.18 -4.45
C TYR A 57 -1.12 4.17 -3.60
N SER A 58 -0.53 4.64 -2.49
CA SER A 58 -1.14 5.67 -1.64
C SER A 58 -1.29 6.97 -2.41
N VAL A 59 -2.46 7.61 -2.29
CA VAL A 59 -2.72 8.92 -2.87
C VAL A 59 -2.03 9.99 -2.03
N VAL A 60 -1.11 10.71 -2.65
CA VAL A 60 -0.33 11.78 -2.02
C VAL A 60 -1.09 13.10 -2.03
N SER A 61 -1.78 13.38 -3.12
CA SER A 61 -2.67 14.54 -3.27
C SER A 61 -3.75 14.27 -4.30
N ALA A 62 -4.85 14.98 -4.20
CA ALA A 62 -5.89 15.04 -5.22
C ALA A 62 -6.48 16.43 -5.27
N THR A 63 -6.91 16.86 -6.46
CA THR A 63 -7.62 18.14 -6.62
C THR A 63 -9.06 18.04 -6.12
N PRO A 64 -9.64 19.14 -5.60
CA PRO A 64 -11.03 19.14 -5.10
C PRO A 64 -12.07 18.76 -6.15
N ASP A 65 -11.79 19.03 -7.43
CA ASP A 65 -12.66 18.68 -8.55
C ASP A 65 -12.55 17.20 -8.97
N GLY A 66 -11.60 16.45 -8.38
CA GLY A 66 -11.34 15.04 -8.65
C GLY A 66 -10.77 14.76 -10.04
N ARG A 67 -10.19 15.74 -10.73
CA ARG A 67 -9.60 15.57 -12.05
C ARG A 67 -8.13 15.16 -12.03
N GLU A 68 -7.47 15.45 -10.94
CA GLU A 68 -6.05 15.15 -10.77
C GLU A 68 -5.81 14.43 -9.45
N LEU A 69 -4.91 13.47 -9.46
CA LEU A 69 -4.33 12.87 -8.26
C LEU A 69 -2.84 12.58 -8.47
N SER A 70 -2.09 12.47 -7.38
CA SER A 70 -0.68 12.08 -7.46
C SER A 70 -0.35 10.92 -6.57
N VAL A 71 0.62 10.12 -7.02
CA VAL A 71 1.21 9.00 -6.29
C VAL A 71 2.73 9.13 -6.32
N ILE A 72 3.42 8.56 -5.31
CA ILE A 72 4.87 8.40 -5.32
C ILE A 72 5.18 6.91 -5.35
N VAL A 73 6.03 6.53 -6.29
CA VAL A 73 6.40 5.14 -6.54
C VAL A 73 7.87 4.94 -6.25
N ARG A 74 8.19 3.94 -5.42
CA ARG A 74 9.54 3.45 -5.24
C ARG A 74 9.85 2.37 -6.28
N ARG A 75 10.99 2.48 -6.96
CA ARG A 75 11.55 1.40 -7.77
C ARG A 75 12.02 0.28 -6.86
N ALA A 76 11.20 -0.75 -6.71
CA ALA A 76 11.52 -1.86 -5.81
C ALA A 76 12.66 -2.73 -6.40
N PRO A 77 13.70 -3.07 -5.60
CA PRO A 77 14.80 -3.91 -6.08
C PRO A 77 14.34 -5.29 -6.57
N GLN A 78 13.36 -5.87 -5.88
CA GLN A 78 12.76 -7.17 -6.20
C GLN A 78 11.38 -7.01 -6.85
N SER A 79 11.25 -6.03 -7.77
CA SER A 79 9.99 -5.77 -8.47
C SER A 79 9.61 -6.92 -9.40
N ARG A 80 8.31 -7.29 -9.41
CA ARG A 80 7.73 -8.15 -10.45
C ARG A 80 7.50 -7.41 -11.79
N GLY A 81 8.09 -6.23 -11.94
CA GLY A 81 8.11 -5.41 -13.15
C GLY A 81 7.30 -4.12 -13.07
N GLY A 82 6.24 -4.01 -12.25
CA GLY A 82 5.38 -2.84 -12.26
C GLY A 82 6.07 -1.54 -11.88
N SER A 83 6.78 -1.49 -10.74
CA SER A 83 7.53 -0.28 -10.36
C SER A 83 8.71 0.01 -11.29
N VAL A 84 9.30 -1.02 -11.88
CA VAL A 84 10.34 -0.89 -12.92
C VAL A 84 9.75 -0.26 -14.17
N PHE A 85 8.59 -0.74 -14.66
CA PHE A 85 7.89 -0.14 -15.79
C PHE A 85 7.62 1.36 -15.57
N LEU A 86 7.07 1.74 -14.41
CA LEU A 86 6.80 3.13 -14.08
C LEU A 86 8.07 3.99 -14.03
N HIS A 87 9.19 3.43 -13.59
CA HIS A 87 10.45 4.17 -13.55
C HIS A 87 11.17 4.24 -14.91
N ASP A 88 11.14 3.17 -15.69
CA ASP A 88 12.01 3.04 -16.86
C ASP A 88 11.29 3.37 -18.18
N LYS A 89 9.95 3.18 -18.23
CA LYS A 89 9.17 3.33 -19.46
C LYS A 89 8.08 4.40 -19.40
N ALA A 90 7.54 4.69 -18.21
CA ALA A 90 6.45 5.65 -18.09
C ALA A 90 6.97 7.09 -18.16
N GLN A 91 6.29 7.91 -18.95
CA GLN A 91 6.59 9.32 -19.18
C GLN A 91 5.29 10.12 -19.34
N ASP A 92 5.40 11.42 -19.52
CA ASP A 92 4.27 12.28 -19.82
C ASP A 92 3.48 11.75 -21.04
N GLY A 93 2.17 11.70 -20.91
CA GLY A 93 1.28 11.13 -21.92
C GLY A 93 1.08 9.61 -21.81
N THR A 94 1.82 8.88 -20.97
CA THR A 94 1.63 7.43 -20.79
C THR A 94 0.22 7.13 -20.28
N PRO A 95 -0.57 6.27 -20.97
CA PRO A 95 -1.91 5.91 -20.53
C PRO A 95 -1.86 5.03 -19.28
N ILE A 96 -2.76 5.34 -18.36
CA ILE A 96 -2.95 4.63 -17.08
C ILE A 96 -4.45 4.51 -16.82
N THR A 97 -4.85 3.51 -16.04
CA THR A 97 -6.23 3.37 -15.59
C THR A 97 -6.26 3.33 -14.06
N VAL A 98 -7.04 4.19 -13.43
CA VAL A 98 -7.38 4.03 -12.01
C VAL A 98 -8.51 3.02 -11.91
N LEU A 99 -8.20 1.80 -11.46
CA LEU A 99 -9.14 0.68 -11.43
C LEU A 99 -10.10 0.76 -10.25
N SER A 100 -9.59 1.17 -9.09
CA SER A 100 -10.36 1.32 -7.85
C SER A 100 -9.65 2.26 -6.88
N SER A 101 -10.38 2.71 -5.86
CA SER A 101 -9.82 3.40 -4.70
C SER A 101 -10.42 2.84 -3.42
N ALA A 102 -9.64 2.82 -2.34
CA ALA A 102 -10.12 2.50 -1.00
C ALA A 102 -9.32 3.28 0.04
N ASN A 103 -9.89 3.47 1.22
CA ASN A 103 -9.17 4.03 2.36
C ASN A 103 -9.14 2.99 3.48
N LEU A 104 -7.96 2.39 3.68
CA LEU A 104 -7.69 1.41 4.73
C LEU A 104 -6.84 2.01 5.87
N PHE A 105 -6.43 3.27 5.73
CA PHE A 105 -5.59 3.98 6.69
C PHE A 105 -6.15 5.38 7.02
N PRO A 106 -7.44 5.47 7.44
CA PRO A 106 -8.07 6.76 7.65
C PRO A 106 -7.55 7.46 8.91
N VAL A 107 -7.51 8.79 8.86
CA VAL A 107 -7.26 9.61 10.06
C VAL A 107 -8.49 9.58 10.98
N VAL A 108 -8.28 9.33 12.26
CA VAL A 108 -9.33 9.44 13.29
C VAL A 108 -9.59 10.92 13.60
N LYS A 109 -10.53 11.53 12.89
CA LYS A 109 -10.82 12.97 12.95
C LYS A 109 -11.13 13.53 14.33
N LYS A 110 -11.61 12.68 15.26
CA LYS A 110 -11.94 13.08 16.65
C LYS A 110 -10.75 13.00 17.60
N ALA A 111 -9.62 12.45 17.16
CA ALA A 111 -8.40 12.41 17.96
C ALA A 111 -7.84 13.83 18.11
N ARG A 112 -7.40 14.18 19.32
CA ARG A 112 -6.86 15.50 19.62
C ARG A 112 -5.39 15.63 19.21
N ARG A 113 -4.67 14.53 19.20
CA ARG A 113 -3.23 14.47 18.94
C ARG A 113 -2.90 13.27 18.07
N HIS A 114 -2.02 13.47 17.07
CA HIS A 114 -1.56 12.44 16.16
C HIS A 114 -0.03 12.41 16.14
N LEU A 115 0.56 11.24 16.38
CA LEU A 115 1.96 10.98 16.15
C LEU A 115 2.11 10.17 14.87
N LEU A 116 2.77 10.75 13.87
CA LEU A 116 2.97 10.14 12.56
C LEU A 116 4.44 9.72 12.43
N LEU A 117 4.69 8.42 12.27
CA LEU A 117 6.04 7.86 12.11
C LEU A 117 6.16 7.20 10.74
N SER A 118 7.10 7.65 9.92
CA SER A 118 7.29 7.13 8.57
C SER A 118 8.74 6.82 8.26
N ALA A 119 8.99 5.84 7.38
CA ALA A 119 10.32 5.57 6.88
C ALA A 119 10.32 5.31 5.36
N GLY A 120 11.28 5.94 4.66
CA GLY A 120 11.43 5.82 3.20
C GLY A 120 10.13 6.13 2.44
N VAL A 121 9.69 5.25 1.53
CA VAL A 121 8.46 5.46 0.76
C VAL A 121 7.18 5.41 1.61
N GLY A 122 7.24 4.94 2.86
CA GLY A 122 6.14 5.01 3.83
C GLY A 122 5.72 6.42 4.20
N ILE A 123 6.40 7.46 3.71
CA ILE A 123 5.95 8.86 3.82
C ILE A 123 4.66 9.13 3.03
N THR A 124 4.36 8.34 2.00
CA THR A 124 3.32 8.67 1.02
C THR A 124 1.93 8.88 1.62
N PRO A 125 1.38 8.06 2.50
CA PRO A 125 0.08 8.33 3.11
C PRO A 125 0.12 9.57 4.03
N PHE A 126 1.26 9.86 4.65
CA PHE A 126 1.39 10.95 5.60
C PHE A 126 1.42 12.34 4.95
N LEU A 127 1.74 12.43 3.67
CA LEU A 127 1.60 13.68 2.91
C LEU A 127 0.13 14.14 2.81
N ALA A 128 -0.78 13.18 2.63
CA ALA A 128 -2.22 13.45 2.64
C ALA A 128 -2.75 13.63 4.07
N HIS A 129 -2.27 12.82 5.02
CA HIS A 129 -2.64 12.93 6.45
C HIS A 129 -2.28 14.30 7.01
N ALA A 130 -1.03 14.76 6.84
CA ALA A 130 -0.57 16.04 7.34
C ALA A 130 -1.42 17.21 6.82
N ARG A 131 -1.72 17.23 5.51
CA ARG A 131 -2.60 18.25 4.92
C ARG A 131 -4.02 18.21 5.46
N ALA A 132 -4.56 17.01 5.67
CA ALA A 132 -5.91 16.86 6.23
C ALA A 132 -5.97 17.27 7.70
N LEU A 133 -4.95 16.96 8.49
CA LEU A 133 -4.83 17.36 9.89
C LEU A 133 -4.65 18.87 10.03
N GLU A 134 -3.81 19.46 9.20
CA GLU A 134 -3.64 20.92 9.11
C GLU A 134 -4.94 21.62 8.80
N THR A 135 -5.65 21.18 7.77
CA THR A 135 -6.95 21.73 7.38
C THR A 135 -7.98 21.61 8.51
N ALA A 136 -7.90 20.54 9.30
CA ALA A 136 -8.78 20.30 10.45
C ALA A 136 -8.35 21.08 11.72
N GLY A 137 -7.21 21.77 11.72
CA GLY A 137 -6.61 22.39 12.91
C GLY A 137 -6.26 21.38 14.01
N ALA A 138 -5.95 20.14 13.63
CA ALA A 138 -5.62 19.06 14.56
C ALA A 138 -4.12 19.11 14.91
N ASP A 139 -3.80 18.77 16.17
CA ASP A 139 -2.42 18.68 16.62
C ASP A 139 -1.77 17.40 16.13
N TYR A 140 -0.61 17.52 15.47
CA TYR A 140 0.16 16.37 14.98
C TYR A 140 1.67 16.66 14.99
N THR A 141 2.44 15.57 15.03
CA THR A 141 3.89 15.59 14.79
C THR A 141 4.23 14.48 13.80
N LEU A 142 5.02 14.81 12.80
CA LEU A 142 5.52 13.85 11.79
C LEU A 142 7.02 13.65 11.97
N HIS A 143 7.43 12.42 12.25
CA HIS A 143 8.84 12.01 12.21
C HIS A 143 9.06 11.11 10.99
N HIS A 144 9.91 11.56 10.09
CA HIS A 144 10.29 10.80 8.90
C HIS A 144 11.74 10.32 9.00
N PHE A 145 11.94 9.02 8.75
CA PHE A 145 13.25 8.36 8.77
C PHE A 145 13.68 8.01 7.34
N CYS A 146 14.89 8.40 6.97
CA CYS A 146 15.43 8.14 5.64
C CYS A 146 16.95 7.90 5.70
N ARG A 147 17.51 7.49 4.59
CA ARG A 147 18.97 7.41 4.46
C ARG A 147 19.55 8.82 4.36
N PRO A 148 20.79 9.03 4.82
CA PRO A 148 21.42 10.35 4.75
C PRO A 148 21.42 10.97 3.35
N GLU A 149 21.66 10.18 2.32
CA GLU A 149 21.68 10.60 0.92
C GLU A 149 20.31 11.00 0.36
N GLU A 150 19.21 10.49 0.95
CA GLU A 150 17.83 10.81 0.54
C GLU A 150 17.26 12.03 1.28
N LYS A 151 17.87 12.45 2.38
CA LYS A 151 17.37 13.51 3.26
C LYS A 151 17.07 14.83 2.53
N PRO A 152 17.94 15.37 1.65
CA PRO A 152 17.63 16.61 0.94
C PRO A 152 16.36 16.51 0.07
N ALA A 153 16.08 15.34 -0.51
CA ALA A 153 14.89 15.13 -1.32
C ALA A 153 13.62 15.10 -0.45
N PHE A 154 13.68 14.48 0.73
CA PHE A 154 12.55 14.50 1.66
C PHE A 154 12.35 15.87 2.31
N GLU A 155 13.41 16.64 2.57
CA GLU A 155 13.31 18.02 3.00
C GLU A 155 12.56 18.86 1.96
N ALA A 156 12.91 18.74 0.68
CA ALA A 156 12.22 19.42 -0.41
C ALA A 156 10.76 18.97 -0.56
N LEU A 157 10.50 17.67 -0.46
CA LEU A 157 9.14 17.10 -0.55
C LEU A 157 8.24 17.62 0.59
N LEU A 158 8.76 17.69 1.80
CA LEU A 158 8.04 18.07 3.01
C LEU A 158 7.99 19.59 3.25
N ALA A 159 8.77 20.38 2.51
CA ALA A 159 8.81 21.85 2.64
C ALA A 159 7.45 22.52 2.40
N SER A 160 6.52 21.85 1.68
CA SER A 160 5.17 22.35 1.45
C SER A 160 4.21 22.11 2.63
N LEU A 161 4.66 21.39 3.66
CA LEU A 161 3.90 21.14 4.88
C LEU A 161 4.34 22.14 5.97
N PRO A 162 3.44 22.54 6.87
CA PRO A 162 3.75 23.58 7.86
C PRO A 162 4.78 23.12 8.89
N PRO A 163 5.87 23.89 9.11
CA PRO A 163 6.72 23.73 10.29
C PRO A 163 5.98 24.24 11.54
N PRO A 164 6.34 23.86 12.79
CA PRO A 164 7.53 23.10 13.20
C PRO A 164 7.28 21.62 13.51
N GLN A 165 6.22 21.02 12.99
CA GLN A 165 5.74 19.73 13.44
C GLN A 165 6.36 18.54 12.64
N ILE A 166 7.34 18.84 11.77
CA ILE A 166 7.97 17.85 10.90
C ILE A 166 9.44 17.71 11.22
N PHE A 167 9.87 16.49 11.51
CA PHE A 167 11.25 16.13 11.84
C PHE A 167 11.75 15.07 10.88
N ILE A 168 12.88 15.31 10.22
CA ILE A 168 13.50 14.36 9.30
C ILE A 168 14.78 13.83 9.93
N HIS A 169 14.84 12.52 10.08
CA HIS A 169 15.93 11.80 10.72
C HIS A 169 16.69 10.96 9.69
N ASP A 170 18.02 11.10 9.70
CA ASP A 170 18.97 10.32 8.89
C ASP A 170 19.65 9.20 9.69
N ARG A 171 19.12 8.90 10.88
CA ARG A 171 19.55 7.86 11.79
C ARG A 171 18.37 7.00 12.22
N PRO A 172 18.61 5.75 12.69
CA PRO A 172 17.55 4.87 13.18
C PRO A 172 16.73 5.49 14.33
N PRO A 173 15.48 5.05 14.54
CA PRO A 173 14.61 5.57 15.61
C PRO A 173 15.23 5.49 17.01
N GLU A 174 16.00 4.45 17.29
CA GLU A 174 16.69 4.24 18.56
C GLU A 174 17.70 5.34 18.84
N ASP A 175 18.47 5.73 17.84
CA ASP A 175 19.56 6.72 17.96
C ASP A 175 19.07 8.16 18.18
N VAL A 176 17.81 8.42 17.87
CA VAL A 176 17.19 9.75 18.06
C VAL A 176 16.26 9.80 19.27
N GLY A 177 16.26 8.75 20.10
CA GLY A 177 15.46 8.69 21.32
C GLY A 177 13.96 8.61 21.06
N MET A 178 13.54 8.00 19.93
CA MET A 178 12.13 7.95 19.53
C MET A 178 11.25 7.18 20.54
N LYS A 179 11.77 6.13 21.16
CA LYS A 179 11.05 5.41 22.22
C LYS A 179 10.65 6.32 23.39
N GLN A 180 11.57 7.19 23.84
CA GLN A 180 11.28 8.15 24.90
C GLN A 180 10.23 9.16 24.44
N ARG A 181 10.35 9.70 23.22
CA ARG A 181 9.36 10.63 22.65
C ARG A 181 7.98 10.02 22.56
N MET A 182 7.88 8.75 22.14
CA MET A 182 6.62 8.00 22.12
C MET A 182 6.05 7.82 23.55
N ALA A 183 6.90 7.57 24.55
CA ALA A 183 6.47 7.39 25.94
C ALA A 183 6.01 8.71 26.60
N GLU A 184 6.49 9.85 26.12
CA GLU A 184 6.08 11.19 26.58
C GLU A 184 4.75 11.65 25.94
N GLU A 185 4.24 10.94 24.92
CA GLU A 185 2.97 11.27 24.30
C GLU A 185 1.79 11.05 25.26
N ASN A 186 0.79 11.90 25.10
CA ASN A 186 -0.39 11.86 25.96
C ASN A 186 -1.27 10.63 25.62
N ILE A 187 -2.00 10.13 26.60
CA ILE A 187 -2.88 8.96 26.45
C ILE A 187 -3.95 9.13 25.35
N ALA A 188 -4.26 10.38 24.96
CA ALA A 188 -5.21 10.65 23.86
C ALA A 188 -4.59 10.59 22.46
N THR A 189 -3.26 10.42 22.35
CA THR A 189 -2.53 10.39 21.09
C THR A 189 -2.87 9.13 20.28
N HIS A 190 -3.13 9.31 19.00
CA HIS A 190 -3.19 8.23 18.03
C HIS A 190 -1.87 8.13 17.28
N LEU A 191 -1.28 6.95 17.29
CA LEU A 191 -0.03 6.62 16.61
C LEU A 191 -0.34 6.07 15.23
N TYR A 192 0.29 6.62 14.20
CA TYR A 192 0.22 6.15 12.82
C TYR A 192 1.63 5.85 12.32
N PHE A 193 1.84 4.71 11.67
CA PHE A 193 3.16 4.41 11.13
C PHE A 193 3.10 3.62 9.81
N CYS A 194 4.10 3.87 8.94
CA CYS A 194 4.28 3.20 7.66
C CYS A 194 5.76 3.25 7.25
N GLY A 195 6.30 2.13 6.81
CA GLY A 195 7.70 2.02 6.39
C GLY A 195 8.12 0.60 6.05
N PRO A 196 9.44 0.33 5.94
CA PRO A 196 9.98 -1.01 5.78
C PRO A 196 9.66 -1.90 6.98
N GLU A 197 9.59 -3.21 6.77
CA GLU A 197 9.20 -4.21 7.78
C GLU A 197 9.95 -4.07 9.11
N GLY A 198 11.28 -3.93 9.09
CA GLY A 198 12.06 -3.74 10.31
C GLY A 198 11.66 -2.50 11.11
N PHE A 199 11.34 -1.39 10.43
CA PHE A 199 10.82 -0.19 11.06
C PHE A 199 9.41 -0.40 11.63
N MET A 200 8.54 -1.05 10.88
CA MET A 200 7.17 -1.38 11.31
C MET A 200 7.19 -2.22 12.59
N ASN A 201 7.96 -3.30 12.59
CA ASN A 201 8.12 -4.19 13.74
C ASN A 201 8.67 -3.45 14.97
N TRP A 202 9.65 -2.57 14.76
CA TRP A 202 10.22 -1.78 15.83
C TRP A 202 9.18 -0.82 16.46
N VAL A 203 8.41 -0.11 15.65
CA VAL A 203 7.37 0.81 16.14
C VAL A 203 6.29 0.05 16.88
N GLU A 204 5.81 -1.06 16.35
CA GLU A 204 4.75 -1.88 16.94
C GLU A 204 5.17 -2.45 18.31
N GLN A 205 6.36 -3.06 18.38
CA GLN A 205 6.92 -3.57 19.63
C GLN A 205 7.14 -2.47 20.66
N THR A 206 7.65 -1.32 20.22
CA THR A 206 7.87 -0.16 21.11
C THR A 206 6.55 0.36 21.64
N ALA A 207 5.53 0.53 20.79
CA ALA A 207 4.19 0.98 21.21
C ALA A 207 3.57 0.03 22.23
N ALA A 208 3.68 -1.29 22.03
CA ALA A 208 3.22 -2.30 22.99
C ALA A 208 3.97 -2.22 24.32
N GLN A 209 5.32 -2.10 24.29
CA GLN A 209 6.15 -2.02 25.50
C GLN A 209 5.86 -0.80 26.37
N ILE A 210 5.54 0.36 25.76
CA ILE A 210 5.24 1.60 26.49
C ILE A 210 3.74 1.76 26.80
N GLY A 211 2.91 0.78 26.42
CA GLY A 211 1.50 0.71 26.79
C GLY A 211 0.55 1.56 25.94
N PHE A 212 0.88 1.84 24.65
CA PHE A 212 -0.11 2.39 23.72
C PHE A 212 -1.31 1.46 23.61
N ALA A 213 -2.51 2.02 23.75
CA ALA A 213 -3.73 1.23 23.56
C ALA A 213 -3.84 0.77 22.09
N ALA A 214 -4.05 -0.54 21.86
CA ALA A 214 -4.11 -1.11 20.50
C ALA A 214 -5.10 -0.39 19.57
N ALA A 215 -6.25 0.06 20.10
CA ALA A 215 -7.24 0.83 19.34
C ALA A 215 -6.75 2.23 18.87
N LYS A 216 -5.59 2.67 19.31
CA LYS A 216 -4.96 3.96 18.94
C LYS A 216 -3.69 3.78 18.11
N VAL A 217 -3.34 2.56 17.80
CA VAL A 217 -2.17 2.21 16.98
C VAL A 217 -2.66 1.83 15.60
N HIS A 218 -2.20 2.56 14.59
CA HIS A 218 -2.64 2.42 13.19
C HIS A 218 -1.42 2.23 12.30
N SER A 219 -1.46 1.22 11.43
CA SER A 219 -0.38 0.93 10.50
C SER A 219 -0.89 0.74 9.08
N GLU A 220 -0.06 1.09 8.09
CA GLU A 220 -0.27 0.71 6.70
C GLU A 220 0.96 -0.06 6.22
N HIS A 221 0.75 -1.30 5.77
CA HIS A 221 1.80 -2.16 5.26
C HIS A 221 1.84 -2.12 3.74
N PHE A 222 3.00 -1.79 3.18
CA PHE A 222 3.25 -1.88 1.74
C PHE A 222 3.85 -3.23 1.42
N PHE A 223 3.00 -4.12 1.00
CA PHE A 223 3.40 -5.46 0.66
C PHE A 223 3.75 -5.57 -0.83
N VAL A 224 4.89 -6.16 -1.13
CA VAL A 224 5.25 -6.61 -2.48
C VAL A 224 5.10 -8.12 -2.48
N PRO A 225 4.11 -8.69 -3.20
CA PRO A 225 3.95 -10.13 -3.23
C PRO A 225 5.23 -10.79 -3.74
N GLU A 226 5.77 -11.69 -2.93
CA GLU A 226 6.96 -12.45 -3.31
C GLU A 226 6.58 -13.61 -4.23
N GLY A 227 7.47 -13.95 -5.14
CA GLY A 227 7.37 -15.15 -5.96
C GLY A 227 7.45 -16.43 -5.10
N GLY A 228 7.28 -17.58 -5.73
CA GLY A 228 7.36 -18.87 -5.06
C GLY A 228 7.28 -20.02 -6.05
N GLN A 229 7.09 -21.25 -5.55
CA GLN A 229 6.92 -22.41 -6.42
C GLN A 229 5.62 -22.30 -7.23
N PRO A 230 5.62 -22.64 -8.52
CA PRO A 230 4.38 -22.76 -9.30
C PRO A 230 3.44 -23.78 -8.65
N PHE A 231 2.14 -23.58 -8.80
CA PHE A 231 1.12 -24.51 -8.34
C PHE A 231 -0.13 -24.43 -9.21
N THR A 232 -1.03 -25.37 -9.06
CA THR A 232 -2.28 -25.45 -9.81
C THR A 232 -3.47 -25.12 -8.91
N VAL A 233 -4.45 -24.41 -9.45
CA VAL A 233 -5.72 -24.17 -8.75
C VAL A 233 -6.87 -24.81 -9.52
N VAL A 234 -7.76 -25.51 -8.82
CA VAL A 234 -9.02 -26.03 -9.32
C VAL A 234 -10.16 -25.23 -8.73
N LEU A 235 -11.03 -24.68 -9.57
CA LEU A 235 -12.23 -23.97 -9.15
C LEU A 235 -13.38 -24.97 -9.06
N ALA A 236 -13.89 -25.22 -7.85
CA ALA A 236 -14.90 -26.26 -7.61
C ALA A 236 -16.22 -26.00 -8.33
N GLY A 237 -16.64 -24.72 -8.47
CA GLY A 237 -17.90 -24.35 -9.12
C GLY A 237 -17.90 -24.57 -10.64
N SER A 238 -16.77 -24.29 -11.32
CA SER A 238 -16.65 -24.40 -12.78
C SER A 238 -15.86 -25.63 -13.25
N GLY A 239 -15.10 -26.27 -12.39
CA GLY A 239 -14.12 -27.30 -12.74
C GLY A 239 -12.90 -26.78 -13.50
N GLN A 240 -12.75 -25.46 -13.66
CA GLN A 240 -11.63 -24.85 -14.36
C GLN A 240 -10.34 -25.09 -13.58
N THR A 241 -9.28 -25.47 -14.32
CA THR A 241 -7.93 -25.63 -13.76
C THR A 241 -7.06 -24.48 -14.26
N ILE A 242 -6.34 -23.82 -13.35
CA ILE A 242 -5.52 -22.63 -13.61
C ILE A 242 -4.12 -22.86 -13.04
N GLU A 243 -3.10 -22.69 -13.87
CA GLU A 243 -1.71 -22.70 -13.42
C GLU A 243 -1.32 -21.32 -12.89
N VAL A 244 -0.68 -21.29 -11.71
CA VAL A 244 -0.16 -20.09 -11.07
C VAL A 244 1.36 -20.10 -11.17
N ALA A 245 1.92 -19.25 -12.01
CA ALA A 245 3.36 -19.15 -12.23
C ALA A 245 4.09 -18.68 -10.96
N GLY A 246 5.39 -18.93 -10.87
CA GLY A 246 6.22 -18.56 -9.72
C GLY A 246 6.33 -17.04 -9.49
N ASP A 247 6.23 -16.23 -10.54
CA ASP A 247 6.33 -14.75 -10.51
C ASP A 247 4.96 -14.04 -10.53
N GLU A 248 3.87 -14.78 -10.38
CA GLU A 248 2.49 -14.32 -10.45
C GLU A 248 1.76 -14.59 -9.13
N THR A 249 0.84 -13.73 -8.72
CA THR A 249 -0.05 -14.02 -7.59
C THR A 249 -1.22 -14.90 -8.03
N LEU A 250 -1.81 -15.63 -7.08
CA LEU A 250 -3.04 -16.39 -7.35
C LEU A 250 -4.15 -15.48 -7.90
N LEU A 251 -4.29 -14.26 -7.36
CA LEU A 251 -5.26 -13.28 -7.85
C LEU A 251 -5.01 -12.91 -9.32
N GLU A 252 -3.77 -12.68 -9.71
CA GLU A 252 -3.42 -12.36 -11.10
C GLU A 252 -3.71 -13.53 -12.04
N ALA A 253 -3.38 -14.75 -11.63
CA ALA A 253 -3.69 -15.96 -12.39
C ALA A 253 -5.21 -16.14 -12.61
N LEU A 254 -6.02 -15.94 -11.56
CA LEU A 254 -7.48 -15.95 -11.67
C LEU A 254 -7.99 -14.88 -12.65
N GLU A 255 -7.52 -13.63 -12.51
CA GLU A 255 -7.89 -12.53 -13.39
C GLU A 255 -7.49 -12.78 -14.84
N ASN A 256 -6.28 -13.32 -15.09
CA ASN A 256 -5.78 -13.65 -16.42
C ASN A 256 -6.58 -14.80 -17.07
N ALA A 257 -7.10 -15.71 -16.25
CA ALA A 257 -8.00 -16.78 -16.68
C ALA A 257 -9.47 -16.32 -16.89
N GLY A 258 -9.75 -15.01 -16.71
CA GLY A 258 -11.08 -14.43 -16.89
C GLY A 258 -12.02 -14.63 -15.72
N VAL A 259 -11.51 -15.03 -14.56
CA VAL A 259 -12.28 -15.25 -13.32
C VAL A 259 -12.44 -13.93 -12.58
N ASP A 260 -13.69 -13.54 -12.24
CA ASP A 260 -13.98 -12.35 -11.45
C ASP A 260 -13.74 -12.64 -9.95
N ALA A 261 -12.49 -12.64 -9.52
CA ALA A 261 -12.13 -12.83 -8.13
C ALA A 261 -12.26 -11.53 -7.34
N PRO A 262 -12.78 -11.58 -6.09
CA PRO A 262 -12.90 -10.38 -5.26
C PRO A 262 -11.52 -9.83 -4.89
N CYS A 263 -11.35 -8.51 -4.98
CA CYS A 263 -10.12 -7.86 -4.54
C CYS A 263 -10.32 -6.37 -4.27
N MET A 264 -9.46 -5.80 -3.39
CA MET A 264 -9.45 -4.37 -3.09
C MET A 264 -8.03 -3.82 -2.98
N CYS A 265 -7.25 -4.18 -1.92
CA CYS A 265 -5.95 -3.58 -1.65
C CYS A 265 -4.78 -4.22 -2.43
N ARG A 266 -4.91 -5.46 -2.90
CA ARG A 266 -3.85 -6.26 -3.56
C ARG A 266 -2.56 -6.42 -2.74
N GLY A 267 -2.63 -6.15 -1.42
CA GLY A 267 -1.48 -6.13 -0.51
C GLY A 267 -1.69 -6.92 0.80
N GLY A 268 -2.66 -7.86 0.86
CA GLY A 268 -2.82 -8.75 2.02
C GLY A 268 -3.33 -8.08 3.30
N ALA A 269 -3.87 -6.85 3.23
CA ALA A 269 -4.22 -6.05 4.41
C ALA A 269 -5.72 -5.84 4.64
N CYS A 270 -6.60 -6.16 3.66
CA CYS A 270 -8.02 -5.83 3.78
C CYS A 270 -8.96 -7.05 3.87
N GLY A 271 -8.48 -8.25 3.57
CA GLY A 271 -9.30 -9.47 3.57
C GLY A 271 -10.26 -9.63 2.38
N ALA A 272 -10.44 -8.61 1.54
CA ALA A 272 -11.46 -8.63 0.47
C ALA A 272 -11.25 -9.72 -0.59
N CYS A 273 -10.04 -10.25 -0.71
CA CYS A 273 -9.68 -11.33 -1.65
C CYS A 273 -9.68 -12.72 -1.00
N ALA A 274 -10.30 -12.86 0.17
CA ALA A 274 -10.40 -14.14 0.86
C ALA A 274 -11.28 -15.11 0.07
N LEU A 275 -10.77 -16.30 -0.18
CA LEU A 275 -11.51 -17.43 -0.77
C LEU A 275 -11.40 -18.65 0.13
N GLU A 276 -12.45 -19.47 0.14
CA GLU A 276 -12.46 -20.73 0.87
C GLU A 276 -11.61 -21.78 0.14
N VAL A 277 -10.76 -22.48 0.90
CA VAL A 277 -9.96 -23.61 0.45
C VAL A 277 -10.70 -24.89 0.81
N LEU A 278 -11.04 -25.69 -0.20
CA LEU A 278 -11.71 -26.97 -0.05
C LEU A 278 -10.72 -28.13 0.07
N ASP A 279 -9.59 -28.02 -0.62
CA ASP A 279 -8.51 -29.04 -0.58
C ASP A 279 -7.16 -28.38 -0.85
N GLY A 280 -6.08 -28.99 -0.32
CA GLY A 280 -4.72 -28.49 -0.37
C GLY A 280 -4.35 -27.62 0.84
N VAL A 281 -3.08 -27.17 0.89
CA VAL A 281 -2.54 -26.41 2.03
C VAL A 281 -2.07 -25.04 1.55
N PRO A 282 -2.71 -23.95 2.02
CA PRO A 282 -2.27 -22.59 1.70
C PRO A 282 -0.97 -22.22 2.42
N GLU A 283 -0.15 -21.39 1.76
CA GLU A 283 0.98 -20.68 2.32
C GLU A 283 0.54 -19.24 2.61
N HIS A 284 0.21 -18.94 3.86
CA HIS A 284 -0.26 -17.62 4.25
C HIS A 284 0.87 -16.61 4.27
N ARG A 285 0.63 -15.46 3.63
CA ARG A 285 1.54 -14.31 3.57
C ARG A 285 0.83 -12.99 3.88
N ASP A 286 -0.37 -13.07 4.42
CA ASP A 286 -1.22 -11.94 4.77
C ASP A 286 -1.06 -11.51 6.23
N HIS A 287 -1.56 -10.30 6.53
CA HIS A 287 -1.64 -9.70 7.86
C HIS A 287 -3.07 -9.64 8.41
N VAL A 288 -4.01 -10.38 7.82
CA VAL A 288 -5.43 -10.31 8.16
C VAL A 288 -5.89 -11.52 8.96
N LEU A 289 -5.50 -12.71 8.52
CA LEU A 289 -5.90 -13.94 9.18
C LEU A 289 -5.20 -14.10 10.53
N THR A 290 -5.95 -14.52 11.52
CA THR A 290 -5.41 -14.91 12.82
C THR A 290 -4.56 -16.18 12.70
N GLU A 291 -3.69 -16.44 13.66
CA GLU A 291 -2.88 -17.65 13.68
C GLU A 291 -3.75 -18.92 13.75
N GLN A 292 -4.92 -18.86 14.35
CA GLN A 292 -5.89 -19.94 14.34
C GLN A 292 -6.42 -20.20 12.92
N GLU A 293 -6.90 -19.18 12.21
CA GLU A 293 -7.40 -19.30 10.84
C GLU A 293 -6.31 -19.78 9.86
N LYS A 294 -5.07 -19.31 10.03
CA LYS A 294 -3.92 -19.80 9.26
C LYS A 294 -3.66 -21.29 9.52
N THR A 295 -3.79 -21.72 10.77
CA THR A 295 -3.60 -23.14 11.15
C THR A 295 -4.73 -24.02 10.61
N GLU A 296 -5.96 -23.54 10.59
CA GLU A 296 -7.11 -24.24 10.03
C GLU A 296 -6.99 -24.42 8.51
N GLY A 297 -6.30 -23.51 7.81
CA GLY A 297 -5.97 -23.61 6.38
C GLY A 297 -7.18 -23.59 5.45
N ARG A 298 -8.35 -23.10 5.92
CA ARG A 298 -9.61 -23.10 5.16
C ARG A 298 -9.84 -21.82 4.35
N THR A 299 -8.99 -20.84 4.49
CA THR A 299 -9.13 -19.55 3.82
C THR A 299 -7.79 -19.13 3.23
N ILE A 300 -7.79 -18.59 2.03
CA ILE A 300 -6.58 -18.02 1.40
C ILE A 300 -6.85 -16.60 0.93
N LEU A 301 -5.90 -15.68 1.16
CA LEU A 301 -5.92 -14.35 0.56
C LEU A 301 -5.17 -14.38 -0.78
N THR A 302 -5.91 -14.40 -1.88
CA THR A 302 -5.38 -14.67 -3.22
C THR A 302 -4.36 -13.64 -3.72
N CYS A 303 -4.40 -12.41 -3.20
CA CYS A 303 -3.51 -11.34 -3.66
C CYS A 303 -2.05 -11.46 -3.17
N VAL A 304 -1.78 -12.27 -2.13
CA VAL A 304 -0.44 -12.39 -1.53
C VAL A 304 -0.03 -13.81 -1.19
N SER A 305 -0.99 -14.65 -0.78
CA SER A 305 -0.75 -16.03 -0.33
C SER A 305 -0.58 -16.98 -1.51
N ARG A 306 0.10 -18.10 -1.27
CA ARG A 306 0.40 -19.13 -2.27
C ARG A 306 -0.03 -20.51 -1.76
N ALA A 307 0.41 -21.57 -2.41
CA ALA A 307 0.20 -22.95 -1.97
C ALA A 307 1.51 -23.58 -1.47
N ARG A 308 1.39 -24.44 -0.45
CA ARG A 308 2.45 -25.38 -0.04
C ARG A 308 2.34 -26.72 -0.75
N THR A 309 1.13 -27.05 -1.23
CA THR A 309 0.86 -28.25 -2.05
C THR A 309 0.89 -27.88 -3.54
N ASP A 310 1.10 -28.86 -4.39
CA ASP A 310 1.13 -28.65 -5.86
C ASP A 310 -0.23 -28.20 -6.39
N THR A 311 -1.32 -28.47 -5.65
CA THR A 311 -2.68 -28.11 -6.05
C THR A 311 -3.47 -27.57 -4.86
N LEU A 312 -4.30 -26.53 -5.12
CA LEU A 312 -5.37 -26.06 -4.25
C LEU A 312 -6.72 -26.20 -4.95
N THR A 313 -7.77 -26.58 -4.22
CA THR A 313 -9.16 -26.49 -4.68
C THR A 313 -9.87 -25.36 -3.96
N LEU A 314 -10.42 -24.40 -4.70
CA LEU A 314 -11.11 -23.23 -4.17
C LEU A 314 -12.61 -23.30 -4.41
N ASN A 315 -13.38 -22.79 -3.47
CA ASN A 315 -14.82 -22.59 -3.60
C ASN A 315 -15.10 -21.30 -4.40
N LEU A 316 -15.04 -21.42 -5.74
CA LEU A 316 -15.28 -20.32 -6.67
C LEU A 316 -15.86 -20.85 -7.99
#